data_87529fb65e5a7aa0bf60faebe0b4831f
#
_entry.id   87529fb65e5a7aa0bf60faebe0b4831f
#
_cell.length_a   1.000
_cell.length_b   1.000
_cell.length_c   1.000
_cell.angle_alpha   90.00
_cell.angle_beta   90.00
_cell.angle_gamma   90.00
#
_symmetry.space_group_name_H-M   'P 1'
#
loop_
_entity.id
_entity.type
_entity.pdbx_description
1 polymer ?
#
loop_
_entity_poly.entity_id
_entity_poly.type
_entity_poly.pdbx_seq_one_letter_code
_entity_poly.pdbx_strand_id
1 'polypeptide(L)'
;LPLTLPAGLALAERTILVLGSPRSGTTWLAKLLDSHPDVLYRHEPDEVLPPDPSVDPHVQLRAWVHERRLRVSATPPFFPKSWRPPPLAVLRIGMAQGLKALSHLTRGRRIGATVALPDLIPIERRPRLRPVLKLVDWDADDALRAIPGCRGLFILRHPCGQVASAMRGAEQRRFEPRPDGSFGPVGEHSAAALAASRGIDAAAFRALPAAARFAWVWRSFNEPALARIVSLPNIRLVLYEQLCAEPEAVTRELFRFVGLDWQSQTERFIARSTQDDSDPGYYAVFRSTHAAVERWRRTMTPADQDAVRMVVRDSPLAHHWPGLCR
;
A
#
# COMPACT_ATOMS: atom_id res chain seq x y z
N LEU A 1 -20.76 0.08 -22.21
CA LEU A 1 -21.07 -1.33 -21.94
C LEU A 1 -20.28 -1.72 -20.69
N PRO A 2 -20.90 -2.30 -19.65
CA PRO A 2 -20.15 -2.78 -18.51
C PRO A 2 -19.21 -3.90 -18.97
N LEU A 3 -17.91 -3.77 -18.64
CA LEU A 3 -16.91 -4.81 -18.85
C LEU A 3 -17.18 -5.96 -17.88
N THR A 4 -18.19 -6.75 -18.16
CA THR A 4 -18.44 -7.99 -17.43
C THR A 4 -17.34 -8.98 -17.79
N LEU A 5 -16.46 -9.26 -16.84
CA LEU A 5 -15.46 -10.32 -17.01
C LEU A 5 -16.18 -11.66 -17.24
N PRO A 6 -15.71 -12.50 -18.16
CA PRO A 6 -16.27 -13.82 -18.39
C PRO A 6 -16.24 -14.62 -17.08
N ALA A 7 -17.35 -15.30 -16.80
CA ALA A 7 -17.42 -16.27 -15.72
C ALA A 7 -16.45 -17.42 -16.07
N GLY A 8 -15.33 -17.52 -15.37
CA GLY A 8 -14.36 -18.57 -15.61
C GLY A 8 -12.88 -18.16 -15.55
N LEU A 9 -12.58 -16.87 -15.36
CA LEU A 9 -11.19 -16.44 -15.15
C LEU A 9 -10.57 -17.12 -13.93
N ALA A 10 -9.32 -17.54 -14.05
CA ALA A 10 -8.54 -18.05 -12.93
C ALA A 10 -8.47 -17.01 -11.80
N LEU A 11 -8.25 -17.46 -10.56
CA LEU A 11 -8.18 -16.54 -9.42
C LEU A 11 -7.10 -15.46 -9.63
N ALA A 12 -5.96 -15.83 -10.22
CA ALA A 12 -4.87 -14.91 -10.53
C ALA A 12 -5.34 -13.76 -11.45
N GLU A 13 -6.00 -14.08 -12.56
CA GLU A 13 -6.47 -13.10 -13.55
C GLU A 13 -7.49 -12.11 -13.00
N ARG A 14 -8.18 -12.48 -11.93
CA ARG A 14 -9.14 -11.62 -11.23
C ARG A 14 -8.51 -10.82 -10.10
N THR A 15 -7.31 -11.22 -9.64
CA THR A 15 -6.64 -10.59 -8.51
C THR A 15 -5.88 -9.35 -8.94
N ILE A 16 -5.99 -8.32 -8.12
CA ILE A 16 -5.28 -7.05 -8.28
C ILE A 16 -4.32 -6.91 -7.10
N LEU A 17 -3.05 -6.67 -7.39
CA LEU A 17 -2.01 -6.42 -6.39
C LEU A 17 -1.78 -4.91 -6.28
N VAL A 18 -1.78 -4.40 -5.06
CA VAL A 18 -1.36 -3.03 -4.75
C VAL A 18 -0.02 -3.10 -4.04
N LEU A 19 0.98 -2.59 -4.72
CA LEU A 19 2.39 -2.68 -4.39
C LEU A 19 3.00 -1.28 -4.22
N GLY A 20 4.07 -1.19 -3.47
CA GLY A 20 4.82 0.04 -3.28
C GLY A 20 5.47 0.07 -1.91
N SER A 21 6.53 0.86 -1.80
CA SER A 21 7.27 1.00 -0.55
C SER A 21 6.40 1.56 0.58
N PRO A 22 6.70 1.25 1.85
CA PRO A 22 5.99 1.82 2.97
C PRO A 22 5.90 3.37 2.88
N ARG A 23 4.74 3.94 3.17
CA ARG A 23 4.47 5.40 3.14
C ARG A 23 4.35 6.01 1.74
N SER A 24 4.31 5.22 0.69
CA SER A 24 4.09 5.72 -0.69
C SER A 24 2.63 6.09 -0.99
N GLY A 25 1.65 5.67 -0.16
CA GLY A 25 0.22 5.91 -0.40
C GLY A 25 -0.55 4.64 -0.79
N THR A 26 0.04 3.47 -0.67
CA THR A 26 -0.58 2.17 -0.97
C THR A 26 -1.94 1.97 -0.30
N THR A 27 -2.13 2.44 0.95
CA THR A 27 -3.40 2.29 1.66
C THR A 27 -4.53 3.08 1.00
N TRP A 28 -4.27 4.33 0.59
CA TRP A 28 -5.28 5.12 -0.11
C TRP A 28 -5.61 4.54 -1.48
N LEU A 29 -4.60 4.17 -2.29
CA LEU A 29 -4.80 3.50 -3.57
C LEU A 29 -5.62 2.21 -3.41
N ALA A 30 -5.29 1.38 -2.41
CA ALA A 30 -6.05 0.16 -2.16
C ALA A 30 -7.51 0.46 -1.74
N LYS A 31 -7.75 1.56 -1.01
CA LYS A 31 -9.10 1.97 -0.62
C LYS A 31 -9.91 2.57 -1.77
N LEU A 32 -9.26 3.19 -2.75
CA LEU A 32 -9.91 3.56 -4.01
C LEU A 32 -10.46 2.33 -4.74
N LEU A 33 -9.69 1.24 -4.80
CA LEU A 33 -10.15 -0.03 -5.35
C LEU A 33 -11.21 -0.68 -4.45
N ASP A 34 -11.01 -0.71 -3.13
CA ASP A 34 -11.96 -1.29 -2.16
C ASP A 34 -13.32 -0.57 -2.17
N SER A 35 -13.36 0.69 -2.63
CA SER A 35 -14.63 1.40 -2.80
C SER A 35 -15.54 0.77 -3.85
N HIS A 36 -15.02 -0.06 -4.77
CA HIS A 36 -15.84 -0.78 -5.74
C HIS A 36 -16.66 -1.89 -5.06
N PRO A 37 -17.97 -2.01 -5.36
CA PRO A 37 -18.86 -2.97 -4.70
C PRO A 37 -18.45 -4.45 -4.84
N ASP A 38 -17.82 -4.82 -5.96
CA ASP A 38 -17.41 -6.21 -6.23
C ASP A 38 -15.98 -6.53 -5.79
N VAL A 39 -15.29 -5.60 -5.15
CA VAL A 39 -13.92 -5.81 -4.68
C VAL A 39 -13.90 -6.47 -3.31
N LEU A 40 -13.15 -7.56 -3.20
CA LEU A 40 -12.80 -8.24 -1.95
C LEU A 40 -11.40 -7.78 -1.51
N TYR A 41 -11.33 -6.84 -0.60
CA TYR A 41 -10.07 -6.27 -0.13
C TYR A 41 -9.42 -7.10 0.97
N ARG A 42 -8.09 -7.25 0.87
CA ARG A 42 -7.21 -7.80 1.91
C ARG A 42 -6.06 -6.84 2.20
N HIS A 43 -5.92 -6.45 3.45
CA HIS A 43 -4.93 -5.50 3.93
C HIS A 43 -3.73 -6.24 4.51
N GLU A 44 -2.61 -6.20 3.80
CA GLU A 44 -1.33 -6.76 4.25
C GLU A 44 -1.46 -8.24 4.71
N PRO A 45 -2.01 -9.13 3.87
CA PRO A 45 -2.11 -10.53 4.24
C PRO A 45 -0.75 -11.20 4.37
N ASP A 46 0.27 -10.69 3.70
CA ASP A 46 1.68 -11.11 3.74
C ASP A 46 2.34 -10.89 5.11
N GLU A 47 1.94 -9.89 5.87
CA GLU A 47 2.40 -9.73 7.28
C GLU A 47 1.85 -10.82 8.22
N VAL A 48 0.75 -11.44 7.86
CA VAL A 48 0.06 -12.44 8.69
C VAL A 48 0.35 -13.86 8.21
N LEU A 49 0.53 -14.02 6.92
CA LEU A 49 0.97 -15.21 6.21
C LEU A 49 2.15 -14.83 5.34
N PRO A 50 3.38 -14.77 5.88
CA PRO A 50 4.56 -14.42 5.11
C PRO A 50 4.71 -15.30 3.87
N PRO A 51 5.22 -14.74 2.76
CA PRO A 51 5.48 -15.53 1.56
C PRO A 51 6.49 -16.64 1.86
N ASP A 52 6.19 -17.83 1.39
CA ASP A 52 7.05 -19.00 1.54
C ASP A 52 7.50 -19.46 0.15
N PRO A 53 8.79 -19.37 -0.18
CA PRO A 53 9.31 -19.79 -1.48
C PRO A 53 9.12 -21.28 -1.77
N SER A 54 8.86 -22.11 -0.76
CA SER A 54 8.59 -23.53 -0.92
C SER A 54 7.14 -23.85 -1.28
N VAL A 55 6.24 -22.88 -1.13
CA VAL A 55 4.80 -23.01 -1.41
C VAL A 55 4.51 -22.57 -2.85
N ASP A 56 3.70 -23.36 -3.55
CA ASP A 56 3.20 -22.97 -4.88
C ASP A 56 2.53 -21.58 -4.82
N PRO A 57 2.90 -20.64 -5.70
CA PRO A 57 2.39 -19.27 -5.67
C PRO A 57 0.87 -19.16 -5.77
N HIS A 58 0.21 -20.06 -6.50
CA HIS A 58 -1.25 -20.06 -6.59
C HIS A 58 -1.91 -20.56 -5.29
N VAL A 59 -1.22 -21.44 -4.54
CA VAL A 59 -1.65 -21.86 -3.20
C VAL A 59 -1.49 -20.69 -2.22
N GLN A 60 -0.36 -20.00 -2.26
CA GLN A 60 -0.12 -18.80 -1.46
C GLN A 60 -1.16 -17.70 -1.77
N LEU A 61 -1.43 -17.43 -3.04
CA LEU A 61 -2.45 -16.47 -3.46
C LEU A 61 -3.83 -16.83 -2.88
N ARG A 62 -4.23 -18.10 -2.98
CA ARG A 62 -5.50 -18.57 -2.40
C ARG A 62 -5.54 -18.36 -0.90
N ALA A 63 -4.45 -18.67 -0.19
CA ALA A 63 -4.36 -18.45 1.26
C ALA A 63 -4.56 -16.98 1.60
N TRP A 64 -3.92 -16.06 0.90
CA TRP A 64 -4.09 -14.62 1.12
C TRP A 64 -5.49 -14.10 0.81
N VAL A 65 -6.09 -14.53 -0.29
CA VAL A 65 -7.48 -14.14 -0.64
C VAL A 65 -8.47 -14.62 0.42
N HIS A 66 -8.23 -15.81 0.99
CA HIS A 66 -9.09 -16.37 2.02
C HIS A 66 -8.71 -15.97 3.46
N GLU A 67 -7.63 -15.22 3.65
CA GLU A 67 -7.26 -14.71 4.97
C GLU A 67 -8.32 -13.74 5.50
N ARG A 68 -8.89 -14.05 6.67
CA ARG A 68 -10.02 -13.33 7.24
C ARG A 68 -9.76 -12.78 8.63
N ARG A 69 -8.53 -12.86 9.13
CA ARG A 69 -8.19 -12.27 10.42
C ARG A 69 -8.54 -10.79 10.44
N LEU A 70 -8.92 -10.30 11.60
CA LEU A 70 -9.44 -8.94 11.79
C LEU A 70 -8.51 -7.87 11.21
N ARG A 71 -7.19 -8.03 11.37
CA ARG A 71 -6.18 -7.13 10.82
C ARG A 71 -6.27 -7.02 9.29
N VAL A 72 -6.47 -8.15 8.62
CA VAL A 72 -6.49 -8.26 7.15
C VAL A 72 -7.83 -7.84 6.57
N SER A 73 -8.94 -8.26 7.20
CA SER A 73 -10.28 -8.16 6.60
C SER A 73 -11.11 -6.97 7.08
N ALA A 74 -10.64 -6.21 8.08
CA ALA A 74 -11.43 -5.19 8.74
C ALA A 74 -10.72 -3.84 8.89
N THR A 75 -10.02 -3.37 7.86
CA THR A 75 -9.37 -2.05 7.83
C THR A 75 -10.35 -0.98 7.32
N PRO A 76 -10.63 0.10 8.07
CA PRO A 76 -11.49 1.20 7.62
C PRO A 76 -10.83 2.04 6.50
N PRO A 77 -11.62 2.83 5.74
CA PRO A 77 -13.09 2.91 5.79
C PRO A 77 -13.74 1.63 5.24
N PHE A 78 -14.99 1.37 5.68
CA PHE A 78 -15.77 0.24 5.22
C PHE A 78 -16.75 0.67 4.13
N PHE A 79 -16.92 -0.19 3.13
CA PHE A 79 -17.80 0.07 1.99
C PHE A 79 -18.90 -0.98 1.89
N PRO A 80 -20.12 -0.60 1.47
CA PRO A 80 -21.14 -1.54 1.02
C PRO A 80 -20.61 -2.43 -0.10
N LYS A 81 -20.99 -3.71 -0.09
CA LYS A 81 -20.55 -4.69 -1.08
C LYS A 81 -21.75 -5.34 -1.74
N SER A 82 -21.66 -5.62 -3.06
CA SER A 82 -22.77 -6.17 -3.85
C SER A 82 -23.29 -7.52 -3.37
N TRP A 83 -22.43 -8.28 -2.68
CA TRP A 83 -22.79 -9.59 -2.13
C TRP A 83 -23.30 -9.56 -0.69
N ARG A 84 -23.29 -8.41 -0.03
CA ARG A 84 -23.64 -8.30 1.37
C ARG A 84 -24.84 -7.38 1.54
N PRO A 85 -26.03 -7.94 1.85
CA PRO A 85 -27.21 -7.14 2.15
C PRO A 85 -26.95 -6.11 3.25
N PRO A 86 -27.60 -4.93 3.23
CA PRO A 86 -27.36 -3.85 4.20
C PRO A 86 -27.37 -4.30 5.67
N PRO A 87 -28.32 -5.12 6.16
CA PRO A 87 -28.31 -5.58 7.55
C PRO A 87 -27.04 -6.34 7.93
N LEU A 88 -26.59 -7.24 7.05
CA LEU A 88 -25.36 -8.01 7.28
C LEU A 88 -24.11 -7.14 7.17
N ALA A 89 -24.14 -6.10 6.34
CA ALA A 89 -23.05 -5.13 6.25
C ALA A 89 -22.90 -4.34 7.55
N VAL A 90 -24.01 -3.84 8.12
CA VAL A 90 -24.03 -3.13 9.40
C VAL A 90 -23.54 -4.05 10.53
N LEU A 91 -24.06 -5.28 10.60
CA LEU A 91 -23.65 -6.26 11.59
C LEU A 91 -22.14 -6.53 11.54
N ARG A 92 -21.61 -6.79 10.34
CA ARG A 92 -20.17 -7.06 10.17
C ARG A 92 -19.29 -5.86 10.55
N ILE A 93 -19.71 -4.66 10.20
CA ILE A 93 -19.00 -3.42 10.56
C ILE A 93 -19.01 -3.26 12.09
N GLY A 94 -20.17 -3.43 12.72
CA GLY A 94 -20.30 -3.35 14.18
C GLY A 94 -19.41 -4.38 14.91
N MET A 95 -19.40 -5.63 14.44
CA MET A 95 -18.49 -6.66 14.96
C MET A 95 -17.02 -6.28 14.80
N ALA A 96 -16.62 -5.77 13.63
CA ALA A 96 -15.25 -5.35 13.37
C ALA A 96 -14.83 -4.20 14.28
N GLN A 97 -15.69 -3.21 14.47
CA GLN A 97 -15.44 -2.07 15.37
C GLN A 97 -15.36 -2.49 16.84
N GLY A 98 -16.30 -3.32 17.29
CA GLY A 98 -16.31 -3.86 18.66
C GLY A 98 -15.05 -4.68 18.99
N LEU A 99 -14.65 -5.58 18.09
CA LEU A 99 -13.43 -6.37 18.24
C LEU A 99 -12.16 -5.50 18.20
N LYS A 100 -12.13 -4.45 17.38
CA LYS A 100 -11.02 -3.49 17.39
C LYS A 100 -10.96 -2.70 18.70
N ALA A 101 -12.08 -2.19 19.19
CA ALA A 101 -12.15 -1.51 20.47
C ALA A 101 -11.67 -2.42 21.62
N LEU A 102 -12.11 -3.67 21.64
CA LEU A 102 -11.65 -4.67 22.60
C LEU A 102 -10.14 -4.93 22.48
N SER A 103 -9.63 -5.02 21.25
CA SER A 103 -8.20 -5.18 20.99
C SER A 103 -7.37 -4.01 21.54
N HIS A 104 -7.87 -2.78 21.44
CA HIS A 104 -7.21 -1.60 22.03
C HIS A 104 -7.24 -1.63 23.55
N LEU A 105 -8.38 -1.99 24.17
CA LEU A 105 -8.53 -2.07 25.61
C LEU A 105 -7.64 -3.13 26.25
N THR A 106 -7.48 -4.26 25.59
CA THR A 106 -6.71 -5.40 26.11
C THR A 106 -5.21 -5.31 25.79
N ARG A 107 -4.72 -4.21 25.17
CA ARG A 107 -3.38 -4.09 24.59
C ARG A 107 -3.02 -5.27 23.67
N GLY A 108 -4.03 -5.96 23.11
CA GLY A 108 -3.90 -7.29 22.52
C GLY A 108 -3.81 -7.28 21.01
N ARG A 109 -2.60 -7.19 20.44
CA ARG A 109 -2.32 -7.64 19.07
C ARG A 109 -2.86 -9.07 18.81
N ARG A 110 -3.02 -9.89 19.85
CA ARG A 110 -3.52 -11.28 19.77
C ARG A 110 -4.93 -11.39 19.21
N ILE A 111 -5.87 -10.49 19.55
CA ILE A 111 -7.24 -10.55 19.04
C ILE A 111 -7.27 -10.30 17.52
N GLY A 112 -6.56 -9.29 17.05
CA GLY A 112 -6.43 -9.00 15.61
C GLY A 112 -5.76 -10.12 14.84
N ALA A 113 -4.85 -10.87 15.48
CA ALA A 113 -4.09 -11.96 14.87
C ALA A 113 -4.82 -13.31 14.89
N THR A 114 -5.83 -13.49 15.75
CA THR A 114 -6.50 -14.79 15.95
C THR A 114 -7.96 -14.81 15.51
N VAL A 115 -8.67 -13.69 15.62
CA VAL A 115 -10.10 -13.64 15.31
C VAL A 115 -10.32 -13.42 13.80
N ALA A 116 -10.97 -14.38 13.15
CA ALA A 116 -11.36 -14.29 11.76
C ALA A 116 -12.81 -13.79 11.64
N LEU A 117 -13.03 -12.75 10.82
CA LEU A 117 -14.38 -12.28 10.50
C LEU A 117 -14.89 -12.96 9.23
N PRO A 118 -16.13 -13.50 9.23
CA PRO A 118 -16.72 -14.09 8.03
C PRO A 118 -16.96 -13.01 6.96
N ASP A 119 -16.65 -13.34 5.71
CA ASP A 119 -16.90 -12.43 4.57
C ASP A 119 -18.39 -12.37 4.18
N LEU A 120 -19.15 -13.40 4.54
CA LEU A 120 -20.57 -13.55 4.19
C LEU A 120 -20.80 -13.50 2.66
N ILE A 121 -19.91 -14.17 1.92
CA ILE A 121 -19.97 -14.23 0.45
C ILE A 121 -20.75 -15.47 0.03
N PRO A 122 -21.88 -15.31 -0.67
CA PRO A 122 -22.59 -16.42 -1.30
C PRO A 122 -21.71 -17.16 -2.32
N ILE A 123 -21.86 -18.48 -2.40
CA ILE A 123 -21.01 -19.33 -3.26
C ILE A 123 -21.06 -18.89 -4.71
N GLU A 124 -22.26 -18.57 -5.21
CA GLU A 124 -22.51 -18.13 -6.58
C GLU A 124 -21.90 -16.78 -6.92
N ARG A 125 -21.52 -15.97 -5.93
CA ARG A 125 -20.87 -14.67 -6.12
C ARG A 125 -19.35 -14.75 -6.15
N ARG A 126 -18.77 -15.81 -5.58
CA ARG A 126 -17.30 -15.97 -5.48
C ARG A 126 -16.57 -15.85 -6.82
N PRO A 127 -17.05 -16.43 -7.94
CA PRO A 127 -16.36 -16.31 -9.22
C PRO A 127 -16.37 -14.88 -9.81
N ARG A 128 -17.26 -14.01 -9.36
CA ARG A 128 -17.39 -12.61 -9.85
C ARG A 128 -16.58 -11.62 -9.05
N LEU A 129 -16.08 -12.02 -7.87
CA LEU A 129 -15.33 -11.11 -7.01
C LEU A 129 -13.97 -10.78 -7.60
N ARG A 130 -13.56 -9.56 -7.34
CA ARG A 130 -12.24 -9.02 -7.67
C ARG A 130 -11.41 -8.90 -6.39
N PRO A 131 -10.56 -9.89 -6.07
CA PRO A 131 -9.65 -9.75 -4.93
C PRO A 131 -8.67 -8.60 -5.17
N VAL A 132 -8.50 -7.77 -4.15
CA VAL A 132 -7.46 -6.74 -4.09
C VAL A 132 -6.60 -7.01 -2.88
N LEU A 133 -5.33 -7.30 -3.11
CA LEU A 133 -4.35 -7.56 -2.07
C LEU A 133 -3.38 -6.38 -1.99
N LYS A 134 -3.35 -5.71 -0.85
CA LYS A 134 -2.29 -4.75 -0.56
C LYS A 134 -1.17 -5.51 0.15
N LEU A 135 0.00 -5.57 -0.48
CA LEU A 135 1.18 -6.26 0.03
C LEU A 135 2.25 -5.25 0.47
N VAL A 136 3.06 -5.61 1.48
CA VAL A 136 4.12 -4.74 2.03
C VAL A 136 5.46 -5.44 2.20
N ASP A 137 5.46 -6.73 2.50
CA ASP A 137 6.69 -7.49 2.80
C ASP A 137 7.20 -8.28 1.60
N TRP A 138 6.41 -8.38 0.55
CA TRP A 138 6.83 -9.09 -0.64
C TRP A 138 7.52 -8.14 -1.61
N ASP A 139 8.67 -8.56 -2.10
CA ASP A 139 9.28 -7.88 -3.24
C ASP A 139 8.28 -7.90 -4.40
N ALA A 140 7.96 -6.72 -4.90
CA ALA A 140 6.96 -6.56 -5.96
C ALA A 140 7.26 -7.45 -7.18
N ASP A 141 8.52 -7.75 -7.42
CA ASP A 141 8.98 -8.61 -8.49
C ASP A 141 8.63 -10.06 -8.27
N ASP A 142 8.93 -10.58 -7.09
CA ASP A 142 8.63 -11.98 -6.75
C ASP A 142 7.12 -12.23 -6.74
N ALA A 143 6.34 -11.26 -6.23
CA ALA A 143 4.88 -11.34 -6.24
C ALA A 143 4.31 -11.49 -7.66
N LEU A 144 4.85 -10.76 -8.60
CA LEU A 144 4.31 -10.68 -9.97
C LEU A 144 4.83 -11.77 -10.89
N ARG A 145 6.08 -12.23 -10.68
CA ARG A 145 6.62 -13.40 -11.37
C ARG A 145 5.98 -14.69 -10.88
N ALA A 146 5.76 -14.77 -9.58
CA ALA A 146 5.21 -15.94 -8.95
C ALA A 146 3.72 -16.15 -9.28
N ILE A 147 2.98 -15.09 -9.61
CA ILE A 147 1.55 -15.16 -9.90
C ILE A 147 1.28 -14.58 -11.29
N PRO A 148 1.62 -15.29 -12.35
CA PRO A 148 1.33 -14.88 -13.71
C PRO A 148 -0.18 -14.71 -13.89
N GLY A 149 -0.58 -13.62 -14.58
CA GLY A 149 -1.98 -13.27 -14.80
C GLY A 149 -2.56 -12.24 -13.83
N CYS A 150 -1.99 -12.03 -12.64
CA CYS A 150 -2.39 -10.92 -11.77
C CYS A 150 -2.08 -9.57 -12.42
N ARG A 151 -2.93 -8.57 -12.16
CA ARG A 151 -2.64 -7.17 -12.49
C ARG A 151 -2.10 -6.46 -11.27
N GLY A 152 -1.01 -5.69 -11.46
CA GLY A 152 -0.34 -4.95 -10.40
C GLY A 152 -0.45 -3.43 -10.58
N LEU A 153 -0.64 -2.73 -9.48
CA LEU A 153 -0.50 -1.28 -9.39
C LEU A 153 0.65 -0.98 -8.43
N PHE A 154 1.72 -0.43 -8.95
CA PHE A 154 2.88 -0.03 -8.15
C PHE A 154 2.85 1.48 -7.93
N ILE A 155 2.68 1.92 -6.67
CA ILE A 155 2.65 3.34 -6.35
C ILE A 155 4.02 3.83 -5.89
N LEU A 156 4.49 4.87 -6.57
CA LEU A 156 5.73 5.58 -6.28
C LEU A 156 5.42 6.99 -5.81
N ARG A 157 6.12 7.47 -4.81
CA ARG A 157 5.95 8.80 -4.21
C ARG A 157 7.26 9.57 -4.21
N HIS A 158 7.15 10.90 -4.31
CA HIS A 158 8.27 11.83 -4.17
C HIS A 158 9.13 11.47 -2.93
N PRO A 159 10.46 11.33 -3.07
CA PRO A 159 11.31 10.87 -1.98
C PRO A 159 11.19 11.74 -0.72
N CYS A 160 11.23 13.07 -0.84
CA CYS A 160 11.03 13.93 0.33
C CYS A 160 9.66 13.71 0.99
N GLY A 161 8.59 13.51 0.20
CA GLY A 161 7.25 13.25 0.73
C GLY A 161 7.17 11.94 1.51
N GLN A 162 7.81 10.90 1.02
CA GLN A 162 7.86 9.60 1.67
C GLN A 162 8.78 9.62 2.89
N VAL A 163 9.99 10.18 2.77
CA VAL A 163 10.97 10.32 3.87
C VAL A 163 10.37 11.12 5.03
N ALA A 164 9.77 12.28 4.77
CA ALA A 164 9.10 13.07 5.81
C ALA A 164 8.00 12.29 6.55
N SER A 165 7.26 11.45 5.82
CA SER A 165 6.24 10.58 6.42
C SER A 165 6.86 9.47 7.26
N ALA A 166 7.97 8.89 6.83
CA ALA A 166 8.68 7.84 7.54
C ALA A 166 9.35 8.37 8.81
N MET A 167 10.06 9.50 8.73
CA MET A 167 10.69 10.17 9.88
C MET A 167 9.67 10.45 10.98
N ARG A 168 8.52 11.04 10.64
CA ARG A 168 7.43 11.29 11.60
C ARG A 168 6.91 10.00 12.23
N GLY A 169 6.83 8.90 11.46
CA GLY A 169 6.46 7.60 12.00
C GLY A 169 7.45 7.07 13.02
N ALA A 170 8.73 7.25 12.77
CA ALA A 170 9.80 6.88 13.69
C ALA A 170 9.75 7.72 14.98
N GLU A 171 9.59 9.05 14.87
CA GLU A 171 9.44 9.96 16.00
C GLU A 171 8.24 9.60 16.89
N GLN A 172 7.13 9.24 16.27
CA GLN A 172 5.91 8.82 16.98
C GLN A 172 5.95 7.36 17.46
N ARG A 173 7.08 6.67 17.32
CA ARG A 173 7.24 5.24 17.69
C ARG A 173 6.13 4.35 17.10
N ARG A 174 5.74 4.62 15.83
CA ARG A 174 4.69 3.86 15.12
C ARG A 174 5.21 2.58 14.48
N PHE A 175 6.53 2.44 14.39
CA PHE A 175 7.19 1.21 13.95
C PHE A 175 7.48 0.32 15.15
N GLU A 176 7.54 -0.99 14.90
CA GLU A 176 7.97 -1.92 15.94
C GLU A 176 9.45 -1.70 16.27
N PRO A 177 9.83 -1.79 17.55
CA PRO A 177 11.23 -1.78 17.92
C PRO A 177 11.92 -3.00 17.30
N ARG A 178 13.13 -2.82 16.82
CA ARG A 178 13.98 -3.92 16.39
C ARG A 178 14.42 -4.78 17.58
N PRO A 179 14.93 -6.01 17.34
CA PRO A 179 15.48 -6.84 18.40
C PRO A 179 16.56 -6.16 19.25
N ASP A 180 17.31 -5.20 18.64
CA ASP A 180 18.31 -4.38 19.32
C ASP A 180 17.73 -3.15 20.05
N GLY A 181 16.40 -3.01 20.10
CA GLY A 181 15.70 -1.88 20.72
C GLY A 181 15.73 -0.58 19.91
N SER A 182 16.34 -0.53 18.75
CA SER A 182 16.36 0.64 17.88
C SER A 182 15.06 0.79 17.08
N PHE A 183 14.69 2.04 16.79
CA PHE A 183 13.61 2.39 15.88
C PHE A 183 14.23 2.90 14.58
N GLY A 184 14.30 2.06 13.58
CA GLY A 184 14.83 2.42 12.27
C GLY A 184 13.85 2.13 11.13
N PRO A 185 14.13 2.62 9.92
CA PRO A 185 13.31 2.30 8.76
C PRO A 185 13.35 0.81 8.47
N VAL A 186 12.18 0.23 8.16
CA VAL A 186 12.11 -1.10 7.56
C VAL A 186 12.94 -1.07 6.27
N GLY A 187 13.84 -2.06 6.07
CA GLY A 187 14.72 -2.10 4.89
C GLY A 187 16.06 -1.38 5.04
N GLU A 188 16.46 -0.95 6.25
CA GLU A 188 17.77 -0.30 6.47
C GLU A 188 18.96 -1.20 6.10
N HIS A 189 18.82 -2.52 6.28
CA HIS A 189 19.86 -3.47 5.86
C HIS A 189 20.07 -3.42 4.33
N SER A 190 19.00 -3.48 3.55
CA SER A 190 19.06 -3.36 2.08
C SER A 190 19.57 -1.99 1.63
N ALA A 191 19.20 -0.93 2.37
CA ALA A 191 19.69 0.43 2.13
C ALA A 191 21.19 0.54 2.38
N ALA A 192 21.69 -0.04 3.47
CA ALA A 192 23.13 -0.07 3.76
C ALA A 192 23.90 -0.88 2.71
N ALA A 193 23.37 -2.00 2.25
CA ALA A 193 23.97 -2.79 1.18
C ALA A 193 24.05 -2.00 -0.15
N LEU A 194 22.99 -1.29 -0.52
CA LEU A 194 22.98 -0.42 -1.70
C LEU A 194 23.99 0.73 -1.54
N ALA A 195 24.05 1.37 -0.38
CA ALA A 195 25.01 2.44 -0.09
C ALA A 195 26.46 1.94 -0.17
N ALA A 196 26.73 0.73 0.34
CA ALA A 196 28.05 0.09 0.25
C ALA A 196 28.46 -0.17 -1.21
N SER A 197 27.55 -0.57 -2.08
CA SER A 197 27.83 -0.73 -3.51
C SER A 197 28.17 0.61 -4.21
N ARG A 198 27.89 1.74 -3.54
CA ARG A 198 28.20 3.11 -3.98
C ARG A 198 29.36 3.75 -3.19
N GLY A 199 30.14 2.94 -2.44
CA GLY A 199 31.33 3.38 -1.70
C GLY A 199 31.06 3.95 -0.31
N ILE A 200 29.87 3.81 0.24
CA ILE A 200 29.53 4.25 1.60
C ILE A 200 29.54 3.02 2.52
N ASP A 201 30.57 2.85 3.30
CA ASP A 201 30.70 1.74 4.22
C ASP A 201 29.64 1.79 5.36
N ALA A 202 29.55 0.70 6.13
CA ALA A 202 28.52 0.58 7.18
C ALA A 202 28.70 1.61 8.32
N ALA A 203 29.92 2.08 8.60
CA ALA A 203 30.16 3.10 9.62
C ALA A 203 29.73 4.48 9.11
N ALA A 204 30.13 4.82 7.89
CA ALA A 204 29.69 6.04 7.21
C ALA A 204 28.16 6.07 7.03
N PHE A 205 27.53 4.96 6.65
CA PHE A 205 26.07 4.88 6.53
C PHE A 205 25.35 5.16 7.86
N ARG A 206 25.84 4.59 8.97
CA ARG A 206 25.25 4.85 10.30
C ARG A 206 25.43 6.30 10.75
N ALA A 207 26.50 6.96 10.33
CA ALA A 207 26.77 8.36 10.63
C ALA A 207 25.93 9.34 9.79
N LEU A 208 25.25 8.89 8.73
CA LEU A 208 24.40 9.75 7.91
C LEU A 208 23.22 10.32 8.73
N PRO A 209 22.77 11.54 8.41
CA PRO A 209 21.50 12.08 8.92
C PRO A 209 20.33 11.12 8.68
N ALA A 210 19.34 11.13 9.56
CA ALA A 210 18.18 10.25 9.45
C ALA A 210 17.48 10.38 8.07
N ALA A 211 17.32 11.62 7.58
CA ALA A 211 16.73 11.88 6.27
C ALA A 211 17.49 11.18 5.12
N ALA A 212 18.82 11.20 5.16
CA ALA A 212 19.64 10.50 4.16
C ALA A 212 19.50 8.98 4.26
N ARG A 213 19.48 8.40 5.46
CA ARG A 213 19.27 6.97 5.65
C ARG A 213 17.90 6.52 5.15
N PHE A 214 16.84 7.29 5.43
CA PHE A 214 15.50 7.03 4.87
C PHE A 214 15.44 7.20 3.35
N ALA A 215 16.24 8.11 2.77
CA ALA A 215 16.35 8.26 1.33
C ALA A 215 17.04 7.04 0.68
N TRP A 216 18.05 6.47 1.34
CA TRP A 216 18.65 5.20 0.90
C TRP A 216 17.67 4.03 0.97
N VAL A 217 16.81 3.98 2.00
CA VAL A 217 15.70 3.00 2.07
C VAL A 217 14.73 3.20 0.90
N TRP A 218 14.38 4.46 0.57
CA TRP A 218 13.54 4.76 -0.59
C TRP A 218 14.17 4.22 -1.88
N ARG A 219 15.46 4.43 -2.10
CA ARG A 219 16.18 3.93 -3.27
C ARG A 219 16.21 2.40 -3.30
N SER A 220 16.64 1.76 -2.20
CA SER A 220 16.83 0.31 -2.13
C SER A 220 15.53 -0.47 -2.37
N PHE A 221 14.39 0.13 -2.11
CA PHE A 221 13.09 -0.47 -2.36
C PHE A 221 12.57 -0.19 -3.77
N ASN A 222 12.66 1.05 -4.24
CA ASN A 222 11.99 1.47 -5.46
C ASN A 222 12.84 1.25 -6.73
N GLU A 223 14.16 1.41 -6.67
CA GLU A 223 15.01 1.22 -7.86
C GLU A 223 14.96 -0.23 -8.40
N PRO A 224 15.20 -1.26 -7.58
CA PRO A 224 15.12 -2.64 -8.07
C PRO A 224 13.71 -3.00 -8.53
N ALA A 225 12.68 -2.59 -7.77
CA ALA A 225 11.30 -2.88 -8.14
C ALA A 225 10.96 -2.31 -9.52
N LEU A 226 11.24 -1.01 -9.74
CA LEU A 226 10.91 -0.37 -11.01
C LEU A 226 11.74 -0.88 -12.19
N ALA A 227 13.02 -1.17 -12.01
CA ALA A 227 13.85 -1.75 -13.05
C ALA A 227 13.26 -3.06 -13.60
N ARG A 228 12.58 -3.82 -12.75
CA ARG A 228 12.00 -5.12 -13.10
C ARG A 228 10.58 -5.02 -13.64
N ILE A 229 9.75 -4.13 -13.08
CA ILE A 229 8.33 -4.04 -13.45
C ILE A 229 8.06 -3.18 -14.67
N VAL A 230 8.97 -2.29 -15.07
CA VAL A 230 8.77 -1.35 -16.19
C VAL A 230 8.46 -2.04 -17.52
N SER A 231 8.95 -3.27 -17.71
CA SER A 231 8.73 -4.10 -18.89
C SER A 231 7.49 -5.01 -18.81
N LEU A 232 6.83 -5.08 -17.66
CA LEU A 232 5.72 -5.99 -17.45
C LEU A 232 4.38 -5.35 -17.87
N PRO A 233 3.68 -5.88 -18.88
CA PRO A 233 2.44 -5.26 -19.39
C PRO A 233 1.26 -5.35 -18.41
N ASN A 234 1.33 -6.24 -17.45
CA ASN A 234 0.32 -6.44 -16.43
C ASN A 234 0.51 -5.56 -15.18
N ILE A 235 1.48 -4.61 -15.21
CA ILE A 235 1.71 -3.66 -14.13
C ILE A 235 1.58 -2.24 -14.64
N ARG A 236 0.99 -1.38 -13.79
CA ARG A 236 0.91 0.07 -14.01
C ARG A 236 1.63 0.80 -12.89
N LEU A 237 2.59 1.65 -13.25
CA LEU A 237 3.16 2.64 -12.33
C LEU A 237 2.14 3.74 -12.04
N VAL A 238 1.99 4.08 -10.77
CA VAL A 238 1.11 5.14 -10.27
C VAL A 238 1.99 6.15 -9.54
N LEU A 239 2.07 7.38 -10.02
CA LEU A 239 2.70 8.45 -9.26
C LEU A 239 1.71 9.02 -8.25
N TYR A 240 2.09 9.00 -6.96
CA TYR A 240 1.24 9.48 -5.87
C TYR A 240 0.77 10.92 -6.09
N GLU A 241 1.67 11.78 -6.58
CA GLU A 241 1.41 13.19 -6.82
C GLU A 241 0.38 13.40 -7.95
N GLN A 242 0.43 12.60 -9.02
CA GLN A 242 -0.57 12.62 -10.09
C GLN A 242 -1.92 12.12 -9.59
N LEU A 243 -1.93 11.03 -8.81
CA LEU A 243 -3.16 10.54 -8.19
C LEU A 243 -3.77 11.58 -7.25
N CYS A 244 -2.95 12.39 -6.56
CA CYS A 244 -3.43 13.48 -5.71
C CYS A 244 -3.95 14.69 -6.50
N ALA A 245 -3.30 15.01 -7.64
CA ALA A 245 -3.70 16.15 -8.48
C ALA A 245 -5.00 15.88 -9.25
N GLU A 246 -5.15 14.66 -9.77
CA GLU A 246 -6.27 14.26 -10.62
C GLU A 246 -6.89 12.94 -10.14
N PRO A 247 -7.42 12.87 -8.92
CA PRO A 247 -7.79 11.63 -8.27
C PRO A 247 -8.88 10.85 -9.04
N GLU A 248 -9.85 11.53 -9.61
CA GLU A 248 -10.90 10.88 -10.38
C GLU A 248 -10.39 10.40 -11.75
N ALA A 249 -9.70 11.23 -12.50
CA ALA A 249 -9.18 10.88 -13.82
C ALA A 249 -8.21 9.70 -13.75
N VAL A 250 -7.24 9.78 -12.85
CA VAL A 250 -6.26 8.69 -12.64
C VAL A 250 -6.96 7.42 -12.15
N THR A 251 -7.90 7.51 -11.20
CA THR A 251 -8.62 6.31 -10.73
C THR A 251 -9.44 5.67 -11.84
N ARG A 252 -10.08 6.44 -12.73
CA ARG A 252 -10.80 5.91 -13.90
C ARG A 252 -9.87 5.14 -14.86
N GLU A 253 -8.65 5.63 -15.08
CA GLU A 253 -7.65 4.94 -15.88
C GLU A 253 -7.19 3.64 -15.22
N LEU A 254 -6.93 3.66 -13.91
CA LEU A 254 -6.55 2.48 -13.16
C LEU A 254 -7.67 1.44 -13.16
N PHE A 255 -8.93 1.84 -13.00
CA PHE A 255 -10.08 0.93 -13.06
C PHE A 255 -10.18 0.26 -14.43
N ARG A 256 -10.03 1.03 -15.53
CA ARG A 256 -9.97 0.44 -16.88
C ARG A 256 -8.83 -0.56 -17.02
N PHE A 257 -7.64 -0.21 -16.53
CA PHE A 257 -6.49 -1.09 -16.58
C PHE A 257 -6.71 -2.39 -15.81
N VAL A 258 -7.26 -2.32 -14.59
CA VAL A 258 -7.52 -3.54 -13.80
C VAL A 258 -8.85 -4.22 -14.15
N GLY A 259 -9.64 -3.68 -15.06
CA GLY A 259 -10.92 -4.24 -15.50
C GLY A 259 -12.02 -4.11 -14.45
N LEU A 260 -12.10 -2.97 -13.79
CA LEU A 260 -13.22 -2.55 -12.94
C LEU A 260 -14.03 -1.48 -13.67
N ASP A 261 -15.34 -1.54 -13.57
CA ASP A 261 -16.23 -0.50 -14.04
C ASP A 261 -16.32 0.65 -13.03
N TRP A 262 -16.75 1.82 -13.53
CA TRP A 262 -16.88 3.00 -12.66
C TRP A 262 -18.16 2.94 -11.84
N GLN A 263 -18.06 3.20 -10.55
CA GLN A 263 -19.16 3.13 -9.60
C GLN A 263 -19.35 4.45 -8.85
N SER A 264 -20.60 4.86 -8.64
CA SER A 264 -20.94 6.07 -7.88
C SER A 264 -20.42 6.03 -6.43
N GLN A 265 -20.24 4.83 -5.86
CA GLN A 265 -19.65 4.65 -4.53
C GLN A 265 -18.18 5.07 -4.53
N THR A 266 -17.43 4.76 -5.58
CA THR A 266 -16.04 5.18 -5.76
C THR A 266 -15.95 6.70 -5.90
N GLU A 267 -16.81 7.29 -6.70
CA GLU A 267 -16.86 8.74 -6.89
C GLU A 267 -17.12 9.49 -5.57
N ARG A 268 -18.10 9.05 -4.79
CA ARG A 268 -18.36 9.60 -3.46
C ARG A 268 -17.18 9.43 -2.50
N PHE A 269 -16.48 8.30 -2.59
CA PHE A 269 -15.29 8.09 -1.76
C PHE A 269 -14.14 9.01 -2.15
N ILE A 270 -13.90 9.21 -3.45
CA ILE A 270 -12.89 10.16 -3.93
C ILE A 270 -13.22 11.55 -3.40
N ALA A 271 -14.44 12.05 -3.64
CA ALA A 271 -14.84 13.37 -3.19
C ALA A 271 -14.61 13.58 -1.68
N ARG A 272 -14.98 12.60 -0.84
CA ARG A 272 -14.76 12.67 0.60
C ARG A 272 -13.30 12.57 1.01
N SER A 273 -12.54 11.64 0.42
CA SER A 273 -11.16 11.37 0.83
C SER A 273 -10.18 12.46 0.41
N THR A 274 -10.55 13.32 -0.53
CA THR A 274 -9.70 14.40 -1.05
C THR A 274 -9.98 15.76 -0.42
N GLN A 275 -11.17 15.97 0.16
CA GLN A 275 -11.61 17.25 0.69
C GLN A 275 -11.61 17.31 2.23
N ASP A 276 -11.64 16.16 2.89
CA ASP A 276 -11.82 16.06 4.34
C ASP A 276 -10.48 15.93 5.06
N ASP A 277 -10.10 16.96 5.85
CA ASP A 277 -8.95 16.94 6.76
C ASP A 277 -9.32 16.48 8.18
N SER A 278 -10.51 15.90 8.37
CA SER A 278 -11.08 15.58 9.69
C SER A 278 -10.39 14.42 10.43
N ASP A 279 -9.58 13.61 9.73
CA ASP A 279 -8.87 12.50 10.36
C ASP A 279 -7.41 12.87 10.69
N PRO A 280 -7.10 13.23 11.96
CA PRO A 280 -5.74 13.54 12.39
C PRO A 280 -4.82 12.30 12.46
N GLY A 281 -5.33 11.11 12.16
CA GLY A 281 -4.61 9.85 12.30
C GLY A 281 -3.35 9.74 11.43
N TYR A 282 -2.31 9.09 11.94
CA TYR A 282 -1.07 8.84 11.21
C TYR A 282 -1.31 8.01 9.92
N TYR A 283 -2.29 7.12 9.92
CA TYR A 283 -2.71 6.27 8.80
C TYR A 283 -4.00 6.76 8.13
N ALA A 284 -4.35 8.03 8.31
CA ALA A 284 -5.58 8.60 7.78
C ALA A 284 -5.68 8.47 6.27
N VAL A 285 -6.83 8.01 5.80
CA VAL A 285 -7.20 7.90 4.39
C VAL A 285 -7.87 9.18 3.90
N PHE A 286 -8.53 9.91 4.82
CA PHE A 286 -9.18 11.19 4.56
C PHE A 286 -8.18 12.31 4.78
N ARG A 287 -7.73 12.95 3.70
CA ARG A 287 -6.79 14.09 3.74
C ARG A 287 -6.95 14.95 2.49
N SER A 288 -6.86 16.25 2.65
CA SER A 288 -6.66 17.13 1.52
C SER A 288 -5.43 16.67 0.71
N THR A 289 -5.65 16.26 -0.52
CA THR A 289 -4.61 15.69 -1.39
C THR A 289 -3.52 16.71 -1.69
N HIS A 290 -3.90 17.97 -1.94
CA HIS A 290 -2.96 19.06 -2.17
C HIS A 290 -2.04 19.28 -0.95
N ALA A 291 -2.64 19.36 0.25
CA ALA A 291 -1.87 19.52 1.48
C ALA A 291 -0.94 18.31 1.75
N ALA A 292 -1.35 17.09 1.36
CA ALA A 292 -0.56 15.89 1.58
C ALA A 292 0.68 15.81 0.68
N VAL A 293 0.59 16.31 -0.58
CA VAL A 293 1.73 16.37 -1.52
C VAL A 293 2.77 17.38 -1.06
N GLU A 294 2.35 18.58 -0.64
CA GLU A 294 3.25 19.68 -0.30
C GLU A 294 3.71 19.70 1.17
N ARG A 295 3.17 18.81 2.01
CA ARG A 295 3.44 18.82 3.46
C ARG A 295 4.94 18.78 3.80
N TRP A 296 5.72 17.98 3.09
CA TRP A 296 7.14 17.82 3.33
C TRP A 296 7.92 19.14 3.18
N ARG A 297 7.50 20.03 2.28
CA ARG A 297 8.13 21.36 2.10
C ARG A 297 8.08 22.22 3.37
N ARG A 298 7.04 22.01 4.19
CA ARG A 298 6.81 22.75 5.43
C ARG A 298 7.32 22.01 6.67
N THR A 299 7.46 20.69 6.60
CA THR A 299 7.78 19.86 7.78
C THR A 299 9.22 19.36 7.81
N MET A 300 9.90 19.34 6.68
CA MET A 300 11.32 19.02 6.61
C MET A 300 12.17 20.29 6.70
N THR A 301 13.27 20.25 7.43
CA THR A 301 14.24 21.32 7.40
C THR A 301 14.92 21.39 6.03
N PRO A 302 15.47 22.57 5.61
CA PRO A 302 16.26 22.65 4.38
C PRO A 302 17.40 21.61 4.34
N ALA A 303 18.08 21.41 5.47
CA ALA A 303 19.17 20.43 5.59
C ALA A 303 18.68 18.99 5.34
N ASP A 304 17.49 18.60 5.85
CA ASP A 304 16.90 17.28 5.57
C ASP A 304 16.52 17.12 4.10
N GLN A 305 15.94 18.18 3.49
CA GLN A 305 15.61 18.18 2.07
C GLN A 305 16.86 18.00 1.22
N ASP A 306 17.94 18.70 1.54
CA ASP A 306 19.20 18.59 0.82
C ASP A 306 19.86 17.21 1.04
N ALA A 307 19.78 16.65 2.25
CA ALA A 307 20.24 15.30 2.52
C ALA A 307 19.50 14.25 1.66
N VAL A 308 18.19 14.39 1.47
CA VAL A 308 17.43 13.53 0.56
C VAL A 308 17.87 13.75 -0.88
N ARG A 309 17.95 15.00 -1.36
CA ARG A 309 18.37 15.32 -2.73
C ARG A 309 19.73 14.73 -3.06
N MET A 310 20.71 14.89 -2.17
CA MET A 310 22.06 14.35 -2.34
C MET A 310 22.07 12.84 -2.57
N VAL A 311 21.19 12.12 -1.88
CA VAL A 311 21.07 10.66 -2.02
C VAL A 311 20.36 10.27 -3.32
N VAL A 312 19.34 11.02 -3.76
CA VAL A 312 18.47 10.57 -4.88
C VAL A 312 18.79 11.21 -6.22
N ARG A 313 19.66 12.23 -6.29
CA ARG A 313 19.94 12.98 -7.53
C ARG A 313 20.43 12.13 -8.70
N ASP A 314 21.17 11.06 -8.41
CA ASP A 314 21.70 10.10 -9.39
C ASP A 314 20.83 8.83 -9.52
N SER A 315 19.68 8.82 -8.87
CA SER A 315 18.70 7.73 -9.01
C SER A 315 18.09 7.76 -10.41
N PRO A 316 17.95 6.60 -11.08
CA PRO A 316 17.22 6.53 -12.34
C PRO A 316 15.75 6.95 -12.21
N LEU A 317 15.22 7.04 -10.98
CA LEU A 317 13.85 7.46 -10.71
C LEU A 317 13.69 8.98 -10.56
N ALA A 318 14.78 9.73 -10.46
CA ALA A 318 14.75 11.17 -10.24
C ALA A 318 14.06 11.94 -11.38
N HIS A 319 14.03 11.36 -12.59
CA HIS A 319 13.38 11.99 -13.77
C HIS A 319 11.86 12.19 -13.58
N HIS A 320 11.22 11.43 -12.69
CA HIS A 320 9.80 11.66 -12.36
C HIS A 320 9.56 13.02 -11.67
N TRP A 321 10.60 13.61 -11.10
CA TRP A 321 10.55 14.91 -10.39
C TRP A 321 11.73 15.79 -10.81
N PRO A 322 11.61 16.55 -11.91
CA PRO A 322 12.72 17.34 -12.47
C PRO A 322 13.38 18.32 -11.48
N GLY A 323 12.67 18.72 -10.41
CA GLY A 323 13.20 19.56 -9.34
C GLY A 323 14.19 18.87 -8.39
N LEU A 324 14.33 17.53 -8.45
CA LEU A 324 15.31 16.78 -7.66
C LEU A 324 16.70 16.78 -8.26
N CYS A 325 16.80 17.05 -9.56
CA CYS A 325 18.07 17.05 -10.32
C CYS A 325 18.74 18.42 -10.38
N ARG A 326 18.11 19.46 -9.81
CA ARG A 326 18.59 20.84 -9.80
C ARG A 326 19.12 21.27 -8.44
#